data_b81fbbf5e580900973967ba297bef8f6
#
_entry.id   b81fbbf5e580900973967ba297bef8f6
#
_cell.length_a   1.000
_cell.length_b   1.000
_cell.length_c   1.000
_cell.angle_alpha   90.00
_cell.angle_beta   90.00
_cell.angle_gamma   90.00
#
_symmetry.space_group_name_H-M   'P 1'
#
loop_
_entity.id
_entity.type
_entity.pdbx_description
1 polymer ?
#
loop_
_entity_poly.entity_id
_entity_poly.type
_entity_poly.pdbx_seq_one_letter_code
_entity_poly.pdbx_strand_id
1 'polypeptide(L)'
;MAVNGQTVRYPQAPKDGTVDEYFGVKVADPFRPLEDDTCAATATWVEAENRVTNAYLAKIPQRDKYLRRLKQVVNYEKVYTPFEKNGKWYVYKNDGMQNQAVLYQMDRLGGEQRVFLDPNKLSDDGTVALKNISFSNDGRYFAYVISRSGSDWEEIYVMDVKTGKLLPDHIVWAKFTGADWLGDGFYYSAYDAPEKGKETSAKNEVQKVYYHKMGTPQSEDVLFYQNPANPLRFYSVSVNKEETMMFLTEAGMDQ
;
A
#
# COMPACT_ATOMS: atom_id res chain seq x y z
N MET A 1 30.12 11.19 32.03
CA MET A 1 29.25 12.36 31.78
C MET A 1 27.85 11.97 32.15
N ALA A 2 27.26 12.60 33.17
CA ALA A 2 25.87 12.30 33.55
C ALA A 2 24.94 12.85 32.50
N VAL A 3 24.15 11.97 31.85
CA VAL A 3 23.03 12.38 31.01
C VAL A 3 21.97 12.92 31.98
N ASN A 4 21.78 14.24 32.03
CA ASN A 4 20.65 14.83 32.72
C ASN A 4 19.38 14.30 32.05
N GLY A 5 18.77 13.28 32.65
CA GLY A 5 17.50 12.72 32.21
C GLY A 5 16.39 13.78 32.39
N GLN A 6 16.10 14.55 31.35
CA GLN A 6 14.88 15.36 31.34
C GLN A 6 13.71 14.41 31.41
N THR A 7 12.93 14.51 32.49
CA THR A 7 11.67 13.75 32.61
C THR A 7 10.70 14.29 31.55
N VAL A 8 10.45 13.51 30.52
CA VAL A 8 9.45 13.84 29.48
C VAL A 8 8.07 13.60 30.10
N ARG A 9 7.19 14.59 30.06
CA ARG A 9 5.77 14.44 30.40
C ARG A 9 4.99 14.09 29.14
N TYR A 10 4.37 12.91 29.17
CA TYR A 10 3.53 12.44 28.08
C TYR A 10 2.07 12.89 28.28
N PRO A 11 1.34 13.20 27.21
CA PRO A 11 -0.11 13.40 27.25
C PRO A 11 -0.84 12.18 27.79
N GLN A 12 -1.97 12.44 28.46
CA GLN A 12 -2.81 11.35 28.93
C GLN A 12 -3.60 10.75 27.75
N ALA A 13 -3.50 9.45 27.56
CA ALA A 13 -4.31 8.76 26.57
C ALA A 13 -5.79 8.73 26.99
N PRO A 14 -6.75 8.83 26.06
CA PRO A 14 -8.14 8.57 26.33
C PRO A 14 -8.34 7.15 26.86
N LYS A 15 -9.23 7.03 27.85
CA LYS A 15 -9.53 5.74 28.50
C LYS A 15 -11.03 5.58 28.65
N ASP A 16 -11.50 4.33 28.62
CA ASP A 16 -12.86 3.97 28.97
C ASP A 16 -12.91 2.76 29.90
N GLY A 17 -14.09 2.19 30.10
CA GLY A 17 -14.32 1.02 30.95
C GLY A 17 -14.42 -0.30 30.19
N THR A 18 -13.89 -0.41 28.99
CA THR A 18 -13.98 -1.63 28.17
C THR A 18 -13.33 -2.82 28.88
N VAL A 19 -14.06 -3.94 28.89
CA VAL A 19 -13.60 -5.21 29.46
C VAL A 19 -14.00 -6.33 28.52
N ASP A 20 -13.02 -7.09 28.07
CA ASP A 20 -13.23 -8.31 27.29
C ASP A 20 -13.26 -9.54 28.24
N GLU A 21 -13.88 -10.63 27.77
CA GLU A 21 -13.86 -11.90 28.48
C GLU A 21 -13.24 -13.00 27.60
N TYR A 22 -12.17 -13.59 28.05
CA TYR A 22 -11.48 -14.70 27.37
C TYR A 22 -11.50 -15.94 28.27
N PHE A 23 -12.14 -17.02 27.83
CA PHE A 23 -12.21 -18.28 28.57
C PHE A 23 -12.72 -18.12 30.03
N GLY A 24 -13.68 -17.22 30.26
CA GLY A 24 -14.23 -16.93 31.58
C GLY A 24 -13.41 -15.93 32.42
N VAL A 25 -12.31 -15.41 31.88
CA VAL A 25 -11.45 -14.42 32.56
C VAL A 25 -11.73 -13.03 31.98
N LYS A 26 -12.06 -12.08 32.85
CA LYS A 26 -12.26 -10.66 32.47
C LYS A 26 -10.92 -9.97 32.36
N VAL A 27 -10.68 -9.35 31.22
CA VAL A 27 -9.47 -8.57 30.90
C VAL A 27 -9.90 -7.13 30.58
N ALA A 28 -9.44 -6.18 31.40
CA ALA A 28 -9.71 -4.76 31.17
C ALA A 28 -8.83 -4.24 30.03
N ASP A 29 -9.45 -3.53 29.10
CA ASP A 29 -8.77 -2.79 28.02
C ASP A 29 -9.18 -1.32 28.02
N PRO A 30 -8.65 -0.52 28.95
CA PRO A 30 -9.02 0.88 29.07
C PRO A 30 -8.58 1.74 27.89
N PHE A 31 -7.73 1.24 27.00
CA PHE A 31 -7.21 1.95 25.83
C PHE A 31 -7.90 1.57 24.53
N ARG A 32 -8.95 0.76 24.56
CA ARG A 32 -9.75 0.38 23.40
C ARG A 32 -10.16 1.57 22.49
N PRO A 33 -10.46 2.79 23.03
CA PRO A 33 -10.78 3.93 22.20
C PRO A 33 -9.67 4.32 21.19
N LEU A 34 -8.41 3.94 21.45
CA LEU A 34 -7.29 4.22 20.53
C LEU A 34 -7.26 3.34 19.29
N GLU A 35 -8.05 2.25 19.24
CA GLU A 35 -8.20 1.41 18.05
C GLU A 35 -8.98 2.12 16.92
N ASP A 36 -9.81 3.13 17.29
CA ASP A 36 -10.47 4.00 16.30
C ASP A 36 -9.54 5.17 15.97
N ASP A 37 -8.75 5.00 14.89
CA ASP A 37 -7.82 5.99 14.37
C ASP A 37 -8.52 7.17 13.66
N THR A 38 -9.80 7.03 13.36
CA THR A 38 -10.64 8.07 12.73
C THR A 38 -11.32 8.99 13.73
N CYS A 39 -11.33 8.64 15.02
CA CYS A 39 -12.00 9.46 16.02
C CYS A 39 -11.16 10.69 16.43
N ALA A 40 -11.88 11.80 16.70
CA ALA A 40 -11.26 13.08 17.05
C ALA A 40 -10.43 13.02 18.34
N ALA A 41 -10.78 12.15 19.30
CA ALA A 41 -10.07 12.01 20.56
C ALA A 41 -8.68 11.36 20.32
N THR A 42 -8.61 10.31 19.52
CA THR A 42 -7.37 9.66 19.11
C THR A 42 -6.49 10.63 18.33
N ALA A 43 -7.04 11.34 17.35
CA ALA A 43 -6.30 12.35 16.58
C ALA A 43 -5.70 13.44 17.48
N THR A 44 -6.48 13.96 18.43
CA THR A 44 -6.01 14.98 19.39
C THR A 44 -4.87 14.48 20.27
N TRP A 45 -4.98 13.25 20.74
CA TRP A 45 -3.92 12.62 21.54
C TRP A 45 -2.64 12.40 20.72
N VAL A 46 -2.75 11.88 19.49
CA VAL A 46 -1.62 11.71 18.58
C VAL A 46 -0.92 13.03 18.28
N GLU A 47 -1.67 14.12 18.03
CA GLU A 47 -1.07 15.45 17.86
C GLU A 47 -0.33 15.93 19.10
N ALA A 48 -0.87 15.66 20.30
CA ALA A 48 -0.21 16.02 21.55
C ALA A 48 1.09 15.24 21.76
N GLU A 49 1.12 13.94 21.47
CA GLU A 49 2.33 13.11 21.50
C GLU A 49 3.36 13.58 20.47
N ASN A 50 2.93 13.92 19.26
CA ASN A 50 3.81 14.46 18.22
C ASN A 50 4.44 15.80 18.64
N ARG A 51 3.71 16.67 19.35
CA ARG A 51 4.29 17.90 19.89
C ARG A 51 5.41 17.63 20.89
N VAL A 52 5.23 16.65 21.78
CA VAL A 52 6.28 16.23 22.73
C VAL A 52 7.50 15.67 22.00
N THR A 53 7.27 14.77 21.06
CA THR A 53 8.32 14.13 20.26
C THR A 53 9.12 15.18 19.46
N ASN A 54 8.44 16.07 18.75
CA ASN A 54 9.07 17.10 17.95
C ASN A 54 9.86 18.09 18.81
N ALA A 55 9.34 18.48 19.99
CA ALA A 55 10.03 19.34 20.94
C ALA A 55 11.31 18.68 21.50
N TYR A 56 11.28 17.36 21.72
CA TYR A 56 12.47 16.60 22.13
C TYR A 56 13.50 16.53 21.00
N LEU A 57 13.08 16.13 19.81
CA LEU A 57 13.97 15.99 18.65
C LEU A 57 14.61 17.33 18.24
N ALA A 58 13.90 18.44 18.35
CA ALA A 58 14.41 19.77 18.05
C ALA A 58 15.57 20.20 18.95
N LYS A 59 15.69 19.61 20.16
CA LYS A 59 16.78 19.91 21.10
C LYS A 59 18.06 19.13 20.85
N ILE A 60 18.07 18.18 19.91
CA ILE A 60 19.26 17.37 19.57
C ILE A 60 20.24 18.25 18.77
N PRO A 61 21.41 18.61 19.32
CA PRO A 61 22.29 19.63 18.70
C PRO A 61 22.79 19.23 17.30
N GLN A 62 22.92 17.94 17.04
CA GLN A 62 23.48 17.42 15.78
C GLN A 62 22.41 17.14 14.72
N ARG A 63 21.14 17.23 15.06
CA ARG A 63 20.01 16.86 14.16
C ARG A 63 20.11 17.57 12.81
N ASP A 64 20.29 18.88 12.80
CA ASP A 64 20.35 19.66 11.57
C ASP A 64 21.62 19.39 10.74
N LYS A 65 22.73 19.09 11.42
CA LYS A 65 23.97 18.69 10.75
C LYS A 65 23.78 17.37 10.00
N TYR A 66 23.18 16.36 10.67
CA TYR A 66 22.88 15.07 10.04
C TYR A 66 21.86 15.21 8.92
N LEU A 67 20.79 15.98 9.14
CA LEU A 67 19.76 16.19 8.12
C LEU A 67 20.34 16.83 6.85
N ARG A 68 21.18 17.88 6.99
CA ARG A 68 21.86 18.49 5.84
C ARG A 68 22.76 17.49 5.12
N ARG A 69 23.53 16.70 5.88
CA ARG A 69 24.43 15.72 5.28
C ARG A 69 23.68 14.60 4.55
N LEU A 70 22.63 14.08 5.15
CA LEU A 70 21.77 13.07 4.52
C LEU A 70 21.17 13.60 3.21
N LYS A 71 20.59 14.82 3.23
CA LYS A 71 20.07 15.43 2.01
C LYS A 71 21.12 15.55 0.90
N GLN A 72 22.36 15.93 1.24
CA GLN A 72 23.45 15.99 0.26
C GLN A 72 23.80 14.62 -0.32
N VAL A 73 23.82 13.59 0.52
CA VAL A 73 24.25 12.23 0.11
C VAL A 73 23.16 11.54 -0.71
N VAL A 74 21.88 11.74 -0.40
CA VAL A 74 20.78 11.06 -1.11
C VAL A 74 20.28 11.83 -2.34
N ASN A 75 20.66 13.11 -2.48
CA ASN A 75 20.23 13.97 -3.58
C ASN A 75 21.12 13.74 -4.83
N TYR A 76 20.87 12.60 -5.48
CA TYR A 76 21.44 12.28 -6.79
C TYR A 76 20.40 11.59 -7.65
N GLU A 77 20.47 11.78 -8.96
CA GLU A 77 19.57 11.12 -9.88
C GLU A 77 19.73 9.59 -9.80
N LYS A 78 18.61 8.89 -9.60
CA LYS A 78 18.54 7.44 -9.59
C LYS A 78 17.81 6.98 -10.85
N VAL A 79 18.46 6.17 -11.65
CA VAL A 79 17.90 5.57 -12.86
C VAL A 79 17.92 4.06 -12.66
N TYR A 80 16.74 3.44 -12.72
CA TYR A 80 16.60 2.01 -12.55
C TYR A 80 16.75 1.27 -13.87
N THR A 81 16.79 -0.05 -13.83
CA THR A 81 16.90 -0.87 -15.04
C THR A 81 15.67 -0.67 -15.92
N PRO A 82 15.84 -0.27 -17.19
CA PRO A 82 14.74 -0.21 -18.14
C PRO A 82 14.19 -1.61 -18.44
N PHE A 83 12.90 -1.67 -18.71
CA PHE A 83 12.24 -2.91 -19.14
C PHE A 83 11.32 -2.64 -20.34
N GLU A 84 11.09 -3.69 -21.12
CA GLU A 84 10.23 -3.64 -22.30
C GLU A 84 8.88 -4.30 -22.03
N LYS A 85 7.79 -3.66 -22.47
CA LYS A 85 6.45 -4.22 -22.52
C LYS A 85 5.73 -3.78 -23.78
N ASN A 86 5.27 -4.76 -24.55
CA ASN A 86 4.46 -4.57 -25.75
C ASN A 86 5.04 -3.53 -26.75
N GLY A 87 6.35 -3.64 -27.01
CA GLY A 87 7.06 -2.77 -27.95
C GLY A 87 7.34 -1.37 -27.43
N LYS A 88 7.09 -1.10 -26.15
CA LYS A 88 7.46 0.15 -25.48
C LYS A 88 8.46 -0.12 -24.36
N TRP A 89 9.32 0.84 -24.12
CA TRP A 89 10.31 0.79 -23.04
C TRP A 89 9.86 1.65 -21.87
N TYR A 90 10.11 1.16 -20.67
CA TYR A 90 9.78 1.83 -19.43
C TYR A 90 11.02 1.92 -18.54
N VAL A 91 11.11 2.99 -17.74
CA VAL A 91 12.18 3.18 -16.78
C VAL A 91 11.69 3.96 -15.58
N TYR A 92 12.02 3.49 -14.39
CA TYR A 92 11.83 4.29 -13.18
C TYR A 92 13.00 5.24 -12.99
N LYS A 93 12.69 6.50 -12.64
CA LYS A 93 13.68 7.51 -12.30
C LYS A 93 13.24 8.30 -11.07
N ASN A 94 14.22 8.72 -10.27
CA ASN A 94 14.01 9.62 -9.16
C ASN A 94 15.08 10.72 -9.23
N ASP A 95 14.68 11.98 -9.11
CA ASP A 95 15.60 13.12 -9.21
C ASP A 95 16.57 13.25 -8.01
N GLY A 96 16.36 12.43 -6.97
CA GLY A 96 17.13 12.37 -5.75
C GLY A 96 16.31 12.70 -4.50
N MET A 97 15.34 13.59 -4.59
CA MET A 97 14.55 14.07 -3.45
C MET A 97 13.04 13.76 -3.54
N GLN A 98 12.56 13.24 -4.66
CA GLN A 98 11.17 12.77 -4.77
C GLN A 98 10.91 11.62 -3.80
N ASN A 99 9.72 11.55 -3.22
CA ASN A 99 9.31 10.47 -2.32
C ASN A 99 9.32 9.12 -3.03
N GLN A 100 8.88 9.09 -4.28
CA GLN A 100 8.80 7.88 -5.09
C GLN A 100 9.39 8.11 -6.48
N ALA A 101 9.91 7.04 -7.10
CA ALA A 101 10.38 7.09 -8.46
C ALA A 101 9.21 7.23 -9.44
N VAL A 102 9.40 8.05 -10.46
CA VAL A 102 8.45 8.27 -11.56
C VAL A 102 8.69 7.25 -12.65
N LEU A 103 7.63 6.67 -13.18
CA LEU A 103 7.67 5.75 -14.32
C LEU A 103 7.58 6.53 -15.61
N TYR A 104 8.61 6.42 -16.44
CA TYR A 104 8.68 7.00 -17.77
C TYR A 104 8.49 5.94 -18.84
N GLN A 105 7.90 6.33 -19.98
CA GLN A 105 7.75 5.54 -21.20
C GLN A 105 8.61 6.10 -22.33
N MET A 106 9.16 5.21 -23.17
CA MET A 106 9.92 5.52 -24.36
C MET A 106 9.46 4.63 -25.53
N ASP A 107 9.53 5.13 -26.74
CA ASP A 107 9.22 4.33 -27.95
C ASP A 107 10.34 3.33 -28.29
N ARG A 108 11.58 3.64 -27.89
CA ARG A 108 12.76 2.78 -28.03
C ARG A 108 13.71 3.02 -26.86
N LEU A 109 14.54 2.05 -26.56
CA LEU A 109 15.56 2.20 -25.52
C LEU A 109 16.48 3.40 -25.81
N GLY A 110 16.63 4.29 -24.82
CA GLY A 110 17.40 5.53 -24.96
C GLY A 110 16.70 6.61 -25.79
N GLY A 111 15.44 6.44 -26.14
CA GLY A 111 14.62 7.43 -26.82
C GLY A 111 14.10 8.54 -25.91
N GLU A 112 13.26 9.42 -26.47
CA GLU A 112 12.58 10.47 -25.70
C GLU A 112 11.71 9.87 -24.59
N GLN A 113 11.83 10.43 -23.38
CA GLN A 113 11.14 9.95 -22.20
C GLN A 113 9.88 10.80 -21.94
N ARG A 114 8.76 10.16 -21.74
CA ARG A 114 7.49 10.78 -21.33
C ARG A 114 7.08 10.22 -19.99
N VAL A 115 6.57 11.06 -19.09
CA VAL A 115 5.98 10.58 -17.84
C VAL A 115 4.81 9.68 -18.17
N PHE A 116 4.83 8.45 -17.68
CA PHE A 116 3.75 7.47 -17.81
C PHE A 116 2.91 7.39 -16.55
N LEU A 117 3.54 7.23 -15.38
CA LEU A 117 2.91 7.31 -14.08
C LEU A 117 3.82 8.06 -13.11
N ASP A 118 3.30 9.09 -12.47
CA ASP A 118 3.98 9.81 -11.39
C ASP A 118 3.28 9.51 -10.05
N PRO A 119 3.81 8.59 -9.23
CA PRO A 119 3.20 8.25 -7.94
C PRO A 119 3.15 9.42 -6.95
N ASN A 120 4.04 10.42 -7.13
CA ASN A 120 4.06 11.60 -6.26
C ASN A 120 2.84 12.52 -6.45
N LYS A 121 2.05 12.29 -7.52
CA LYS A 121 0.82 13.03 -7.82
C LYS A 121 -0.47 12.30 -7.44
N LEU A 122 -0.35 11.12 -6.82
CA LEU A 122 -1.52 10.32 -6.43
C LEU A 122 -2.16 10.82 -5.12
N SER A 123 -1.44 11.66 -4.35
CA SER A 123 -1.99 12.37 -3.19
C SER A 123 -1.25 13.68 -2.96
N ASP A 124 -1.95 14.67 -2.41
CA ASP A 124 -1.37 15.99 -2.13
C ASP A 124 -0.41 15.97 -0.94
N ASP A 125 -0.64 15.06 0.02
CA ASP A 125 0.17 14.91 1.24
C ASP A 125 1.33 13.91 1.11
N GLY A 126 1.45 13.23 -0.05
CA GLY A 126 2.50 12.25 -0.32
C GLY A 126 2.38 10.95 0.47
N THR A 127 1.22 10.64 1.06
CA THR A 127 1.00 9.42 1.86
C THR A 127 0.58 8.21 1.04
N VAL A 128 0.24 8.39 -0.24
CA VAL A 128 -0.05 7.28 -1.15
C VAL A 128 1.25 6.66 -1.67
N ALA A 129 1.39 5.36 -1.50
CA ALA A 129 2.53 4.58 -1.99
C ALA A 129 2.13 3.66 -3.15
N LEU A 130 2.89 3.71 -4.25
CA LEU A 130 2.79 2.72 -5.33
C LEU A 130 3.40 1.39 -4.86
N LYS A 131 2.61 0.31 -4.89
CA LYS A 131 3.01 -1.01 -4.40
C LYS A 131 3.39 -1.95 -5.53
N ASN A 132 2.62 -1.95 -6.61
CA ASN A 132 2.81 -2.87 -7.72
C ASN A 132 2.30 -2.26 -9.03
N ILE A 133 2.78 -2.79 -10.15
CA ILE A 133 2.28 -2.49 -11.51
C ILE A 133 2.19 -3.77 -12.32
N SER A 134 1.23 -3.83 -13.23
CA SER A 134 1.17 -4.88 -14.24
C SER A 134 0.54 -4.39 -15.54
N PHE A 135 0.94 -5.00 -16.64
CA PHE A 135 0.40 -4.72 -17.97
C PHE A 135 -0.38 -5.93 -18.45
N SER A 136 -1.53 -5.71 -19.11
CA SER A 136 -2.21 -6.78 -19.82
C SER A 136 -1.32 -7.33 -20.95
N ASN A 137 -1.49 -8.60 -21.28
CA ASN A 137 -0.65 -9.24 -22.30
C ASN A 137 -0.84 -8.65 -23.69
N ASP A 138 -2.04 -8.13 -24.00
CA ASP A 138 -2.33 -7.41 -25.24
C ASP A 138 -1.83 -5.96 -25.27
N GLY A 139 -1.32 -5.45 -24.14
CA GLY A 139 -0.78 -4.10 -24.00
C GLY A 139 -1.80 -2.98 -23.95
N ARG A 140 -3.09 -3.28 -23.82
CA ARG A 140 -4.16 -2.26 -23.75
C ARG A 140 -4.25 -1.63 -22.38
N TYR A 141 -4.08 -2.41 -21.33
CA TYR A 141 -4.31 -2.01 -19.95
C TYR A 141 -3.06 -2.01 -19.12
N PHE A 142 -3.03 -1.09 -18.19
CA PHE A 142 -2.01 -0.98 -17.15
C PHE A 142 -2.70 -0.88 -15.80
N ALA A 143 -2.51 -1.88 -14.96
CA ALA A 143 -2.97 -1.86 -13.59
C ALA A 143 -1.85 -1.39 -12.65
N TYR A 144 -2.19 -0.54 -11.67
CA TYR A 144 -1.29 -0.16 -10.61
C TYR A 144 -1.98 -0.28 -9.26
N VAL A 145 -1.22 -0.75 -8.29
CA VAL A 145 -1.66 -1.01 -6.92
C VAL A 145 -1.09 0.06 -6.01
N ILE A 146 -1.95 0.65 -5.20
CA ILE A 146 -1.54 1.65 -4.21
C ILE A 146 -1.96 1.24 -2.80
N SER A 147 -1.25 1.78 -1.81
CA SER A 147 -1.71 1.82 -0.42
C SER A 147 -1.73 3.26 0.08
N ARG A 148 -2.62 3.55 1.05
CA ARG A 148 -2.77 4.88 1.64
C ARG A 148 -2.29 4.90 3.08
N SER A 149 -1.58 5.97 3.44
CA SER A 149 -1.17 6.27 4.83
C SER A 149 -0.47 5.12 5.56
N GLY A 150 0.30 4.30 4.81
CA GLY A 150 1.02 3.15 5.37
C GLY A 150 0.14 1.94 5.71
N SER A 151 -1.14 1.96 5.33
CA SER A 151 -2.02 0.79 5.48
C SER A 151 -1.53 -0.38 4.63
N ASP A 152 -1.85 -1.61 5.08
CA ASP A 152 -1.71 -2.82 4.27
C ASP A 152 -2.88 -3.01 3.30
N TRP A 153 -3.97 -2.25 3.46
CA TRP A 153 -5.04 -2.25 2.48
C TRP A 153 -4.57 -1.62 1.18
N GLU A 154 -4.90 -2.27 0.10
CA GLU A 154 -4.47 -1.91 -1.25
C GLU A 154 -5.69 -1.63 -2.12
N GLU A 155 -5.49 -0.73 -3.07
CA GLU A 155 -6.45 -0.41 -4.11
C GLU A 155 -5.80 -0.66 -5.48
N ILE A 156 -6.55 -1.24 -6.41
CA ILE A 156 -6.08 -1.45 -7.78
C ILE A 156 -6.84 -0.50 -8.70
N TYR A 157 -6.08 0.26 -9.48
CA TYR A 157 -6.58 1.15 -10.53
C TYR A 157 -6.10 0.67 -11.88
N VAL A 158 -6.89 0.92 -12.91
CA VAL A 158 -6.54 0.54 -14.28
C VAL A 158 -6.53 1.76 -15.20
N MET A 159 -5.51 1.85 -16.04
CA MET A 159 -5.37 2.86 -17.09
C MET A 159 -5.37 2.22 -18.48
N ASP A 160 -5.92 2.90 -19.44
CA ASP A 160 -5.70 2.63 -20.87
C ASP A 160 -4.29 3.10 -21.27
N VAL A 161 -3.46 2.18 -21.72
CA VAL A 161 -2.04 2.45 -22.04
C VAL A 161 -1.85 3.45 -23.15
N LYS A 162 -2.76 3.44 -24.18
CA LYS A 162 -2.66 4.30 -25.35
C LYS A 162 -3.00 5.75 -25.03
N THR A 163 -4.03 5.96 -24.22
CA THR A 163 -4.55 7.30 -23.91
C THR A 163 -4.02 7.87 -22.60
N GLY A 164 -3.47 7.02 -21.71
CA GLY A 164 -3.08 7.37 -20.35
C GLY A 164 -4.26 7.72 -19.44
N LYS A 165 -5.49 7.42 -19.85
CA LYS A 165 -6.69 7.73 -19.08
C LYS A 165 -6.99 6.63 -18.07
N LEU A 166 -7.33 7.05 -16.85
CA LEU A 166 -7.86 6.18 -15.81
C LEU A 166 -9.22 5.62 -16.28
N LEU A 167 -9.39 4.33 -16.11
CA LEU A 167 -10.65 3.61 -16.36
C LEU A 167 -11.51 3.56 -15.08
N PRO A 168 -12.80 3.25 -15.20
CA PRO A 168 -13.68 3.15 -14.02
C PRO A 168 -13.40 1.92 -13.14
N ASP A 169 -12.61 0.98 -13.65
CA ASP A 169 -12.23 -0.24 -12.94
C ASP A 169 -11.38 0.10 -11.70
N HIS A 170 -11.94 -0.12 -10.53
CA HIS A 170 -11.35 0.21 -9.24
C HIS A 170 -11.66 -0.88 -8.22
N ILE A 171 -10.63 -1.53 -7.71
CA ILE A 171 -10.73 -2.58 -6.70
C ILE A 171 -10.31 -2.03 -5.35
N VAL A 172 -11.08 -2.33 -4.32
CA VAL A 172 -10.79 -1.99 -2.92
C VAL A 172 -10.71 -3.26 -2.07
N TRP A 173 -10.22 -3.13 -0.85
CA TRP A 173 -10.05 -4.24 0.11
C TRP A 173 -9.13 -5.35 -0.40
N ALA A 174 -8.29 -5.04 -1.39
CA ALA A 174 -7.20 -5.89 -1.81
C ALA A 174 -6.08 -5.86 -0.75
N LYS A 175 -5.32 -6.94 -0.67
CA LYS A 175 -4.20 -7.02 0.28
C LYS A 175 -3.21 -8.08 -0.17
N PHE A 176 -1.91 -7.72 -0.21
CA PHE A 176 -0.80 -8.60 -0.62
C PHE A 176 -1.01 -9.19 -2.01
N THR A 177 -1.36 -8.35 -2.97
CA THR A 177 -1.76 -8.78 -4.31
C THR A 177 -1.16 -7.91 -5.42
N GLY A 178 -1.27 -8.40 -6.65
CA GLY A 178 -1.12 -7.66 -7.90
C GLY A 178 -2.39 -7.78 -8.72
N ALA A 179 -2.29 -7.48 -10.01
CA ALA A 179 -3.30 -7.78 -11.02
C ALA A 179 -2.67 -8.74 -12.02
N ASP A 180 -3.09 -10.00 -11.99
CA ASP A 180 -2.57 -11.08 -12.85
C ASP A 180 -3.51 -11.30 -14.02
N TRP A 181 -3.12 -10.78 -15.18
CA TRP A 181 -3.96 -10.68 -16.36
C TRP A 181 -4.23 -12.02 -17.03
N LEU A 182 -5.49 -12.24 -17.40
CA LEU A 182 -5.94 -13.35 -18.24
C LEU A 182 -7.15 -12.92 -19.09
N GLY A 183 -7.01 -12.96 -20.40
CA GLY A 183 -8.08 -12.58 -21.32
C GLY A 183 -8.52 -11.13 -21.15
N ASP A 184 -9.81 -10.92 -20.88
CA ASP A 184 -10.44 -9.60 -20.73
C ASP A 184 -10.51 -9.11 -19.27
N GLY A 185 -9.68 -9.65 -18.38
CA GLY A 185 -9.66 -9.29 -16.97
C GLY A 185 -8.38 -9.69 -16.24
N PHE A 186 -8.44 -9.68 -14.92
CA PHE A 186 -7.31 -10.06 -14.08
C PHE A 186 -7.75 -10.71 -12.78
N TYR A 187 -6.87 -11.55 -12.23
CA TYR A 187 -7.00 -12.10 -10.88
C TYR A 187 -6.37 -11.16 -9.86
N TYR A 188 -6.97 -11.10 -8.68
CA TYR A 188 -6.43 -10.38 -7.52
C TYR A 188 -6.87 -11.07 -6.23
N SER A 189 -6.15 -10.81 -5.13
CA SER A 189 -6.47 -11.34 -3.81
C SER A 189 -7.00 -10.24 -2.90
N ALA A 190 -8.07 -10.55 -2.16
CA ALA A 190 -8.74 -9.60 -1.29
C ALA A 190 -9.31 -10.29 -0.05
N TYR A 191 -9.68 -9.49 0.92
CA TYR A 191 -10.49 -9.90 2.09
C TYR A 191 -11.87 -9.27 2.01
N ASP A 192 -12.78 -9.75 2.85
CA ASP A 192 -14.04 -9.04 3.06
C ASP A 192 -13.79 -7.65 3.65
N ALA A 193 -14.62 -6.68 3.27
CA ALA A 193 -14.52 -5.34 3.83
C ALA A 193 -14.65 -5.40 5.36
N PRO A 194 -13.73 -4.76 6.11
CA PRO A 194 -13.85 -4.70 7.55
C PRO A 194 -15.07 -3.86 7.97
N GLU A 195 -15.52 -4.05 9.21
CA GLU A 195 -16.49 -3.14 9.80
C GLU A 195 -15.89 -1.73 9.87
N LYS A 196 -16.75 -0.74 9.64
CA LYS A 196 -16.33 0.68 9.70
C LYS A 196 -15.69 1.02 11.05
N GLY A 197 -14.50 1.61 11.02
CA GLY A 197 -13.71 1.97 12.20
C GLY A 197 -12.86 0.81 12.74
N LYS A 198 -12.83 -0.33 12.04
CA LYS A 198 -11.98 -1.49 12.37
C LYS A 198 -10.99 -1.85 11.26
N GLU A 199 -10.76 -0.93 10.33
CA GLU A 199 -9.92 -1.16 9.16
C GLU A 199 -8.48 -1.55 9.53
N THR A 200 -7.99 -1.08 10.68
CA THR A 200 -6.63 -1.33 11.17
C THR A 200 -6.56 -2.39 12.29
N SER A 201 -7.67 -2.73 12.92
CA SER A 201 -7.73 -3.65 14.09
C SER A 201 -8.43 -4.97 13.80
N ALA A 202 -9.23 -5.07 12.73
CA ALA A 202 -9.92 -6.30 12.39
C ALA A 202 -8.94 -7.40 11.95
N LYS A 203 -9.24 -8.65 12.33
CA LYS A 203 -8.52 -9.81 11.81
C LYS A 203 -8.76 -9.98 10.33
N ASN A 204 -7.70 -10.28 9.59
CA ASN A 204 -7.80 -10.68 8.18
C ASN A 204 -7.75 -12.21 8.13
N GLU A 205 -8.87 -12.83 7.87
CA GLU A 205 -9.01 -14.29 7.78
C GLU A 205 -9.70 -14.64 6.44
N VAL A 206 -9.34 -15.79 5.90
CA VAL A 206 -9.88 -16.33 4.65
C VAL A 206 -9.68 -15.37 3.48
N GLN A 207 -8.42 -15.15 3.12
CA GLN A 207 -8.12 -14.44 1.87
C GLN A 207 -8.79 -15.14 0.69
N LYS A 208 -9.36 -14.36 -0.22
CA LYS A 208 -10.11 -14.83 -1.39
C LYS A 208 -9.40 -14.37 -2.66
N VAL A 209 -9.43 -15.20 -3.68
CA VAL A 209 -9.00 -14.83 -5.03
C VAL A 209 -10.23 -14.57 -5.88
N TYR A 210 -10.27 -13.41 -6.53
CA TYR A 210 -11.34 -13.01 -7.44
C TYR A 210 -10.79 -12.83 -8.85
N TYR A 211 -11.69 -12.98 -9.83
CA TYR A 211 -11.46 -12.54 -11.19
C TYR A 211 -12.31 -11.32 -11.48
N HIS A 212 -11.66 -10.22 -11.83
CA HIS A 212 -12.29 -8.98 -12.26
C HIS A 212 -12.31 -8.91 -13.79
N LYS A 213 -13.49 -8.73 -14.36
CA LYS A 213 -13.68 -8.50 -15.78
C LYS A 213 -13.63 -7.00 -16.07
N MET A 214 -12.80 -6.58 -17.02
CA MET A 214 -12.68 -5.17 -17.38
C MET A 214 -14.01 -4.55 -17.79
N GLY A 215 -14.29 -3.36 -17.23
CA GLY A 215 -15.50 -2.59 -17.50
C GLY A 215 -16.72 -3.01 -16.68
N THR A 216 -16.57 -3.92 -15.70
CA THR A 216 -17.64 -4.27 -14.75
C THR A 216 -17.34 -3.70 -13.36
N PRO A 217 -18.33 -3.46 -12.49
CA PRO A 217 -18.08 -3.06 -11.12
C PRO A 217 -17.51 -4.24 -10.31
N GLN A 218 -16.69 -3.95 -9.29
CA GLN A 218 -16.11 -4.96 -8.38
C GLN A 218 -17.16 -5.89 -7.74
N SER A 219 -18.39 -5.42 -7.55
CA SER A 219 -19.48 -6.23 -6.99
C SER A 219 -19.92 -7.40 -7.89
N GLU A 220 -19.52 -7.42 -9.15
CA GLU A 220 -19.79 -8.49 -10.12
C GLU A 220 -18.58 -9.45 -10.26
N ASP A 221 -17.50 -9.23 -9.51
CA ASP A 221 -16.30 -10.06 -9.58
C ASP A 221 -16.58 -11.50 -9.16
N VAL A 222 -16.00 -12.42 -9.91
CA VAL A 222 -16.22 -13.85 -9.71
C VAL A 222 -15.24 -14.38 -8.68
N LEU A 223 -15.75 -14.94 -7.58
CA LEU A 223 -14.91 -15.66 -6.63
C LEU A 223 -14.32 -16.89 -7.32
N PHE A 224 -13.00 -16.89 -7.45
CA PHE A 224 -12.26 -17.99 -8.06
C PHE A 224 -11.82 -19.04 -7.04
N TYR A 225 -11.28 -18.58 -5.89
CA TYR A 225 -10.78 -19.48 -4.85
C TYR A 225 -10.86 -18.89 -3.46
N GLN A 226 -11.13 -19.76 -2.48
CA GLN A 226 -10.97 -19.52 -1.05
C GLN A 226 -10.76 -20.83 -0.30
N ASN A 227 -10.16 -20.78 0.89
CA ASN A 227 -10.00 -21.97 1.74
C ASN A 227 -10.29 -21.64 3.22
N PRO A 228 -11.57 -21.70 3.64
CA PRO A 228 -11.96 -21.44 5.03
C PRO A 228 -11.37 -22.43 6.06
N ALA A 229 -10.93 -23.61 5.61
CA ALA A 229 -10.27 -24.58 6.51
C ALA A 229 -8.87 -24.14 6.93
N ASN A 230 -8.25 -23.22 6.18
CA ASN A 230 -6.94 -22.65 6.45
C ASN A 230 -7.00 -21.11 6.39
N PRO A 231 -7.68 -20.44 7.34
CA PRO A 231 -8.05 -19.03 7.24
C PRO A 231 -6.87 -18.06 7.21
N LEU A 232 -5.68 -18.47 7.66
CA LEU A 232 -4.49 -17.64 7.73
C LEU A 232 -3.52 -17.82 6.54
N ARG A 233 -3.94 -18.53 5.50
CA ARG A 233 -3.15 -18.70 4.28
C ARG A 233 -3.33 -17.50 3.34
N PHE A 234 -2.27 -17.25 2.57
CA PHE A 234 -2.24 -16.25 1.51
C PHE A 234 -2.29 -16.95 0.16
N TYR A 235 -2.95 -16.31 -0.78
CA TYR A 235 -3.10 -16.83 -2.13
C TYR A 235 -2.63 -15.81 -3.14
N SER A 236 -1.92 -16.27 -4.16
CA SER A 236 -1.60 -15.48 -5.34
C SER A 236 -1.81 -16.31 -6.60
N VAL A 237 -2.18 -15.63 -7.67
CA VAL A 237 -2.28 -16.23 -9.00
C VAL A 237 -1.12 -15.71 -9.83
N SER A 238 -0.59 -16.54 -10.70
CA SER A 238 0.29 -16.11 -11.78
C SER A 238 -0.12 -16.80 -13.07
N VAL A 239 -0.11 -16.05 -14.16
CA VAL A 239 -0.50 -16.53 -15.50
C VAL A 239 0.74 -16.42 -16.41
N ASN A 240 1.03 -17.47 -17.18
CA ASN A 240 2.12 -17.42 -18.14
C ASN A 240 1.80 -16.45 -19.29
N LYS A 241 2.81 -15.99 -20.00
CA LYS A 241 2.68 -14.99 -21.07
C LYS A 241 1.73 -15.42 -22.20
N GLU A 242 1.70 -16.72 -22.49
CA GLU A 242 0.84 -17.31 -23.52
C GLU A 242 -0.61 -17.53 -23.05
N GLU A 243 -0.93 -17.22 -21.81
CA GLU A 243 -2.24 -17.43 -21.17
C GLU A 243 -2.77 -18.86 -21.26
N THR A 244 -1.84 -19.83 -21.31
CA THR A 244 -2.17 -21.26 -21.42
C THR A 244 -2.08 -22.00 -20.09
N MET A 245 -1.40 -21.40 -19.10
CA MET A 245 -1.24 -21.96 -17.75
C MET A 245 -1.44 -20.89 -16.71
N MET A 246 -2.16 -21.27 -15.65
CA MET A 246 -2.35 -20.47 -14.46
C MET A 246 -1.89 -21.28 -13.25
N PHE A 247 -1.19 -20.63 -12.34
CA PHE A 247 -0.74 -21.21 -11.10
C PHE A 247 -1.40 -20.47 -9.93
N LEU A 248 -2.03 -21.24 -9.05
CA LEU A 248 -2.48 -20.77 -7.74
C LEU A 248 -1.44 -21.17 -6.70
N THR A 249 -0.86 -20.19 -6.04
CA THR A 249 0.12 -20.41 -4.98
C THR A 249 -0.55 -20.18 -3.64
N GLU A 250 -0.41 -21.13 -2.72
CA GLU A 250 -0.81 -21.01 -1.31
C GLU A 250 0.46 -20.85 -0.46
N ALA A 251 0.48 -19.87 0.42
CA ALA A 251 1.58 -19.60 1.35
C ALA A 251 1.08 -19.39 2.78
N GLY A 252 1.91 -19.75 3.76
CA GLY A 252 1.67 -19.47 5.19
C GLY A 252 2.81 -18.64 5.76
N MET A 253 2.56 -18.00 6.91
CA MET A 253 3.61 -17.26 7.64
C MET A 253 4.65 -18.15 8.32
N ASP A 254 4.37 -19.43 8.42
CA ASP A 254 5.13 -20.45 9.17
C ASP A 254 6.04 -21.31 8.28
N GLN A 255 6.28 -20.90 7.06
CA GLN A 255 7.12 -21.61 6.07
C GLN A 255 8.31 -20.79 5.61
#